data_306f11a99a7ae30ef72c7f47116cfbc1
#
_entry.id   306f11a99a7ae30ef72c7f47116cfbc1
#
_cell.length_a   1.000
_cell.length_b   1.000
_cell.length_c   1.000
_cell.angle_alpha   90.00
_cell.angle_beta   90.00
_cell.angle_gamma   90.00
#
_symmetry.space_group_name_H-M   'P 1'
#
loop_
_entity.id
_entity.type
_entity.pdbx_description
1 polymer ?
#
loop_
_entity_poly.entity_id
_entity_poly.type
_entity_poly.pdbx_seq_one_letter_code
_entity_poly.pdbx_strand_id
1 'polypeptide(L)'
;MYRVLLAPGAKQELRNAIAYIKRKLRNPIAVARLADEAKTTLRNLRSMPERHPFCDDPVLRLQGYRHAPVTKYQFIFRITKTPNQVRVLHFFHETQDYLVTLQMESPGP
;
A
#
# COMPACT_ATOMS: atom_id res chain seq x y z
N MET A 1 -4.53 18.50 -6.45
CA MET A 1 -3.55 17.41 -6.28
C MET A 1 -3.57 16.94 -4.84
N TYR A 2 -3.38 15.66 -4.62
CA TYR A 2 -3.42 15.08 -3.28
C TYR A 2 -2.04 15.04 -2.66
N ARG A 3 -1.98 15.26 -1.36
CA ARG A 3 -0.77 15.02 -0.58
C ARG A 3 -0.73 13.56 -0.18
N VAL A 4 0.36 12.85 -0.52
CA VAL A 4 0.50 11.44 -0.19
C VAL A 4 1.33 11.30 1.07
N LEU A 5 0.74 10.66 2.08
CA LEU A 5 1.37 10.42 3.38
C LEU A 5 1.54 8.91 3.56
N LEU A 6 2.77 8.50 3.76
CA LEU A 6 3.09 7.09 3.95
C LEU A 6 3.22 6.80 5.44
N ALA A 7 2.33 5.98 5.97
CA ALA A 7 2.34 5.64 7.38
C ALA A 7 3.63 4.88 7.76
N PRO A 8 4.11 5.01 8.99
CA PRO A 8 5.33 4.30 9.42
C PRO A 8 5.27 2.79 9.19
N GLY A 9 4.10 2.18 9.41
CA GLY A 9 3.91 0.75 9.15
C GLY A 9 4.11 0.39 7.70
N ALA A 10 3.58 1.21 6.78
CA ALA A 10 3.74 0.98 5.35
C ALA A 10 5.20 1.11 4.93
N LYS A 11 5.90 2.11 5.48
CA LYS A 11 7.34 2.28 5.22
C LYS A 11 8.12 1.04 5.66
N GLN A 12 7.83 0.54 6.85
CA GLN A 12 8.53 -0.62 7.38
C GLN A 12 8.22 -1.88 6.56
N GLU A 13 6.98 -2.04 6.15
CA GLU A 13 6.57 -3.18 5.32
C GLU A 13 7.27 -3.15 3.97
N LEU A 14 7.42 -1.97 3.38
CA LEU A 14 8.16 -1.82 2.12
C LEU A 14 9.65 -2.16 2.31
N ARG A 15 10.26 -1.67 3.39
CA ARG A 15 11.65 -2.01 3.70
C ARG A 15 11.83 -3.50 3.90
N ASN A 16 10.89 -4.14 4.60
CA ASN A 16 10.93 -5.57 4.86
C ASN A 16 10.83 -6.37 3.56
N ALA A 17 9.97 -5.95 2.64
CA ALA A 17 9.84 -6.59 1.33
C ALA A 17 11.13 -6.51 0.53
N ILE A 18 11.75 -5.32 0.50
CA ILE A 18 13.02 -5.12 -0.18
C ILE A 18 14.12 -5.98 0.44
N ALA A 19 14.19 -6.00 1.77
CA ALA A 19 15.18 -6.80 2.48
C ALA A 19 15.01 -8.31 2.22
N TYR A 20 13.76 -8.76 2.14
CA TYR A 20 13.47 -10.16 1.84
C TYR A 20 13.97 -10.55 0.45
N ILE A 21 13.65 -9.73 -0.57
CA ILE A 21 14.06 -10.01 -1.95
C ILE A 21 15.57 -9.97 -2.06
N LYS A 22 16.21 -9.02 -1.36
CA LYS A 22 17.67 -8.88 -1.40
C LYS A 22 18.37 -10.07 -0.76
N ARG A 23 17.91 -10.49 0.42
CA ARG A 23 18.62 -11.53 1.19
C ARG A 23 18.22 -12.95 0.82
N LYS A 24 16.92 -13.20 0.61
CA LYS A 24 16.41 -14.55 0.36
C LYS A 24 16.46 -14.92 -1.10
N LEU A 25 16.05 -14.00 -1.97
CA LEU A 25 15.98 -14.28 -3.40
C LEU A 25 17.26 -13.86 -4.13
N ARG A 26 18.10 -13.02 -3.49
CA ARG A 26 19.35 -12.53 -4.06
C ARG A 26 19.16 -12.01 -5.48
N ASN A 27 18.13 -11.20 -5.69
CA ASN A 27 17.76 -10.72 -7.00
C ASN A 27 17.79 -9.20 -7.03
N PRO A 28 18.94 -8.59 -7.40
CA PRO A 28 19.08 -7.14 -7.40
C PRO A 28 18.16 -6.46 -8.44
N ILE A 29 17.86 -7.15 -9.54
CA ILE A 29 16.95 -6.60 -10.55
C ILE A 29 15.54 -6.48 -9.98
N ALA A 30 15.09 -7.48 -9.24
CA ALA A 30 13.77 -7.43 -8.60
C ALA A 30 13.71 -6.35 -7.51
N VAL A 31 14.80 -6.15 -6.77
CA VAL A 31 14.87 -5.06 -5.77
C VAL A 31 14.70 -3.70 -6.45
N ALA A 32 15.45 -3.47 -7.53
CA ALA A 32 15.37 -2.20 -8.26
C ALA A 32 13.99 -1.98 -8.85
N ARG A 33 13.39 -3.02 -9.42
CA ARG A 33 12.05 -2.94 -10.00
C ARG A 33 11.00 -2.61 -8.93
N LEU A 34 11.06 -3.27 -7.78
CA LEU A 34 10.12 -3.00 -6.70
C LEU A 34 10.23 -1.55 -6.22
N ALA A 35 11.46 -1.08 -6.00
CA ALA A 35 11.69 0.29 -5.54
C ALA A 35 11.17 1.31 -6.55
N ASP A 36 11.46 1.10 -7.84
CA ASP A 36 11.05 2.03 -8.90
C ASP A 36 9.52 2.05 -9.05
N GLU A 37 8.88 0.89 -9.05
CA GLU A 37 7.43 0.83 -9.20
C GLU A 37 6.72 1.40 -7.98
N ALA A 38 7.27 1.20 -6.78
CA ALA A 38 6.71 1.81 -5.58
C ALA A 38 6.72 3.33 -5.69
N LYS A 39 7.84 3.90 -6.11
CA LYS A 39 7.96 5.36 -6.30
C LYS A 39 6.98 5.86 -7.34
N THR A 40 6.87 5.17 -8.46
CA THR A 40 5.96 5.55 -9.55
C THR A 40 4.51 5.51 -9.07
N THR A 41 4.13 4.45 -8.36
CA THR A 41 2.77 4.32 -7.84
C THR A 41 2.44 5.44 -6.85
N LEU A 42 3.36 5.72 -5.91
CA LEU A 42 3.15 6.81 -4.95
C LEU A 42 3.02 8.15 -5.65
N ARG A 43 3.81 8.39 -6.70
CA ARG A 43 3.71 9.62 -7.49
C ARG A 43 2.34 9.73 -8.17
N ASN A 44 1.87 8.64 -8.74
CA ASN A 44 0.59 8.63 -9.44
C ASN A 44 -0.60 8.84 -8.50
N LEU A 45 -0.48 8.41 -7.24
CA LEU A 45 -1.52 8.64 -6.24
C LEU A 45 -1.73 10.13 -5.94
N ARG A 46 -0.76 10.98 -6.28
CA ARG A 46 -0.90 12.43 -6.05
C ARG A 46 -1.89 13.07 -7.00
N SER A 47 -2.07 12.52 -8.18
CA SER A 47 -2.94 13.13 -9.20
C SER A 47 -4.27 12.44 -9.36
N MET A 48 -4.33 11.11 -9.35
CA MET A 48 -5.58 10.38 -9.61
C MET A 48 -5.71 9.14 -8.72
N PRO A 49 -5.81 9.34 -7.38
CA PRO A 49 -5.93 8.18 -6.50
C PRO A 49 -7.26 7.42 -6.68
N GLU A 50 -8.31 8.12 -7.13
CA GLU A 50 -9.62 7.50 -7.30
C GLU A 50 -9.68 6.49 -8.44
N ARG A 51 -8.69 6.47 -9.32
CA ARG A 51 -8.64 5.49 -10.41
C ARG A 51 -8.40 4.07 -9.91
N HIS A 52 -7.87 3.93 -8.70
CA HIS A 52 -7.63 2.62 -8.10
C HIS A 52 -8.90 2.12 -7.42
N PRO A 53 -9.23 0.84 -7.55
CA PRO A 53 -10.48 0.31 -7.02
C PRO A 53 -10.46 0.21 -5.50
N PHE A 54 -11.65 0.15 -4.93
CA PHE A 54 -11.82 -0.23 -3.53
C PHE A 54 -11.44 -1.69 -3.35
N CYS A 55 -11.03 -2.05 -2.13
CA CYS A 55 -10.80 -3.44 -1.78
C CYS A 55 -12.09 -4.25 -1.96
N ASP A 56 -11.95 -5.51 -2.36
CA ASP A 56 -13.09 -6.37 -2.66
C ASP A 56 -13.92 -6.70 -1.41
N ASP A 57 -13.26 -6.84 -0.27
CA ASP A 57 -13.94 -7.15 0.97
C ASP A 57 -14.95 -6.05 1.31
N PRO A 58 -16.23 -6.42 1.59
CA PRO A 58 -17.27 -5.41 1.83
C PRO A 58 -16.97 -4.50 3.03
N VAL A 59 -16.36 -5.03 4.09
CA VAL A 59 -16.03 -4.24 5.27
C VAL A 59 -14.97 -3.21 4.95
N LEU A 60 -13.91 -3.61 4.26
CA LEU A 60 -12.84 -2.69 3.87
C LEU A 60 -13.33 -1.66 2.86
N ARG A 61 -14.17 -2.08 1.93
CA ARG A 61 -14.78 -1.17 0.95
C ARG A 61 -15.61 -0.11 1.65
N LEU A 62 -16.43 -0.52 2.62
CA LEU A 62 -17.26 0.40 3.37
C LEU A 62 -16.42 1.41 4.15
N GLN A 63 -15.26 1.01 4.61
CA GLN A 63 -14.32 1.87 5.33
C GLN A 63 -13.49 2.75 4.40
N GLY A 64 -13.66 2.60 3.08
CA GLY A 64 -12.97 3.45 2.11
C GLY A 64 -11.57 2.99 1.73
N TYR A 65 -11.19 1.77 2.06
CA TYR A 65 -9.89 1.24 1.66
C TYR A 65 -9.84 0.95 0.16
N ARG A 66 -8.75 1.42 -0.47
CA ARG A 66 -8.43 1.14 -1.87
C ARG A 66 -7.08 0.44 -1.95
N HIS A 67 -6.79 -0.19 -3.09
CA HIS A 67 -5.51 -0.84 -3.29
C HIS A 67 -4.90 -0.45 -4.64
N ALA A 68 -3.57 -0.32 -4.63
CA ALA A 68 -2.79 0.01 -5.83
C ALA A 68 -1.67 -1.00 -5.99
N PRO A 69 -1.61 -1.72 -7.12
CA PRO A 69 -0.61 -2.77 -7.31
C PRO A 69 0.78 -2.20 -7.52
N VAL A 70 1.78 -2.92 -6.99
CA VAL A 70 3.20 -2.62 -7.14
C VAL A 70 3.92 -3.95 -7.30
N THR A 71 4.19 -4.40 -8.52
CA THR A 71 4.68 -5.73 -8.84
C THR A 71 3.77 -6.81 -8.23
N LYS A 72 4.28 -7.66 -7.35
CA LYS A 72 3.51 -8.68 -6.64
C LYS A 72 3.02 -8.21 -5.27
N TYR A 73 3.09 -6.92 -5.02
CA TYR A 73 2.65 -6.29 -3.78
C TYR A 73 1.58 -5.27 -4.09
N GLN A 74 1.04 -4.66 -3.05
CA GLN A 74 0.06 -3.59 -3.21
C GLN A 74 0.11 -2.64 -2.03
N PHE A 75 -0.11 -1.35 -2.31
CA PHE A 75 -0.38 -0.37 -1.28
C PHE A 75 -1.85 -0.40 -0.93
N ILE A 76 -2.15 -0.36 0.36
CA ILE A 76 -3.51 -0.20 0.88
C ILE A 76 -3.61 1.23 1.38
N PHE A 77 -4.60 1.97 0.89
CA PHE A 77 -4.69 3.40 1.20
C PHE A 77 -6.14 3.87 1.30
N ARG A 78 -6.30 5.03 1.90
CA ARG A 78 -7.57 5.77 1.97
C ARG A 78 -7.38 7.16 1.44
N ILE A 79 -8.46 7.74 0.92
CA ILE A 79 -8.49 9.11 0.44
C ILE A 79 -9.33 9.94 1.40
N THR A 80 -8.81 11.11 1.78
CA THR A 80 -9.58 12.11 2.50
C THR A 80 -9.68 13.37 1.63
N LYS A 81 -10.77 14.12 1.79
CA LYS A 81 -11.04 15.28 0.93
C LYS A 81 -10.81 16.63 1.61
N THR A 82 -10.79 16.65 2.92
CA THR A 82 -10.63 17.89 3.67
C THR A 82 -9.61 17.69 4.78
N PRO A 83 -8.33 17.90 4.53
CA PRO A 83 -7.71 18.26 3.25
C PRO A 83 -7.58 17.08 2.29
N ASN A 84 -7.29 17.37 1.03
CA ASN A 84 -7.06 16.33 0.02
C ASN A 84 -5.78 15.57 0.33
N GLN A 85 -5.94 14.37 0.87
CA GLN A 85 -4.82 13.51 1.25
C GLN A 85 -5.05 12.07 0.83
N VAL A 86 -3.95 11.41 0.50
CA VAL A 86 -3.91 9.96 0.34
C VAL A 86 -3.07 9.42 1.50
N ARG A 87 -3.68 8.61 2.35
CA ARG A 87 -3.00 8.02 3.49
C ARG A 87 -2.71 6.57 3.18
N VAL A 88 -1.44 6.28 2.90
CA VAL A 88 -0.99 4.91 2.60
C VAL A 88 -0.71 4.21 3.92
N LEU A 89 -1.51 3.21 4.25
CA LEU A 89 -1.51 2.57 5.56
C LEU A 89 -0.69 1.29 5.60
N HIS A 90 -0.68 0.54 4.49
CA HIS A 90 0.00 -0.75 4.44
C HIS A 90 0.62 -1.03 3.09
N PHE A 91 1.61 -1.91 3.09
CA PHE A 91 2.22 -2.46 1.89
C PHE A 91 2.32 -3.97 2.07
N PHE A 92 1.46 -4.71 1.35
CA PHE A 92 1.30 -6.14 1.51
C PHE A 92 1.63 -6.89 0.22
N HIS A 93 2.11 -8.13 0.38
CA HIS A 93 2.21 -9.04 -0.75
C HIS A 93 0.79 -9.37 -1.25
N GLU A 94 0.64 -9.61 -2.55
CA GLU A 94 -0.67 -9.87 -3.15
C GLU A 94 -1.38 -11.11 -2.59
N THR A 95 -0.61 -12.07 -2.04
CA THR A 95 -1.16 -13.28 -1.45
C THR A 95 -1.42 -13.15 0.05
N GLN A 96 -1.02 -12.04 0.66
CA GLN A 96 -1.18 -11.83 2.10
C GLN A 96 -2.64 -11.54 2.44
N ASP A 97 -3.12 -12.17 3.50
CA ASP A 97 -4.48 -11.89 3.99
C ASP A 97 -4.44 -10.61 4.84
N TYR A 98 -4.53 -9.47 4.14
CA TYR A 98 -4.48 -8.17 4.81
C TYR A 98 -5.73 -7.88 5.64
N LEU A 99 -6.84 -8.58 5.38
CA LEU A 99 -8.05 -8.40 6.18
C LEU A 99 -7.80 -8.80 7.64
N VAL A 100 -7.16 -9.94 7.86
CA VAL A 100 -6.82 -10.38 9.20
C VAL A 100 -5.89 -9.38 9.88
N THR A 101 -4.87 -8.93 9.16
CA THR A 101 -3.91 -7.95 9.69
C THR A 101 -4.61 -6.65 10.10
N LEU A 102 -5.49 -6.14 9.25
CA LEU A 102 -6.22 -4.90 9.52
C LEU A 102 -7.17 -5.05 10.72
N GLN A 103 -7.82 -6.20 10.85
CA GLN A 103 -8.69 -6.45 11.99
C GLN A 103 -7.92 -6.49 13.31
N MET A 104 -6.71 -7.06 13.27
CA MET A 104 -5.87 -7.12 14.47
C MET A 104 -5.33 -5.75 14.85
N GLU A 105 -5.10 -4.87 13.88
CA GLU A 105 -4.59 -3.52 14.11
C GLU A 105 -5.67 -2.54 14.55
N SER A 106 -6.92 -2.84 14.24
CA SER A 106 -8.05 -2.03 14.67
C SER A 106 -8.53 -2.55 16.00
N PRO A 107 -8.07 -1.98 17.12
CA PRO A 107 -8.65 -2.34 18.39
C PRO A 107 -10.14 -2.05 18.32
N GLY A 108 -10.95 -2.97 18.82
CA GLY A 108 -12.38 -2.78 18.81
C GLY A 108 -12.77 -1.44 19.40
N PRO A 109 -13.99 -1.02 19.17
CA PRO A 109 -14.45 0.26 19.67
C PRO A 109 -14.33 0.35 21.17
#